data_a219ba69e56417cddde3e6116eba9ca5
#
_entry.id   a219ba69e56417cddde3e6116eba9ca5
#
_cell.length_a   1.000
_cell.length_b   1.000
_cell.length_c   1.000
_cell.angle_alpha   90.00
_cell.angle_beta   90.00
_cell.angle_gamma   90.00
#
_symmetry.space_group_name_H-M   'P 1'
#
loop_
_entity.id
_entity.type
_entity.pdbx_description
1 polymer ?
#
loop_
_entity_poly.entity_id
_entity_poly.type
_entity_poly.pdbx_seq_one_letter_code
_entity_poly.pdbx_strand_id
1 'polypeptide(L)'
;MLVSLKYAGRSQLVSVPGGSQILRLAPNVARPAVAFDGVLKEPVAFREAMSCLQKLLTNKPLANAQSTRDDETWKQRQREQEFPLRQTIAESSRELALASQSHMASPDQQQKQDQQQEHDQARQRYWKARAQLSARLRQDDATLWRQVLPFDPLLTVADDSVFIECFSADESSYGCLSLDRGSCFTAPDSAECGTTNTDCSSDLFHSLQSLRTYRDLRFVVGSALDSSVPADHAAVREEKIQPPSDWLRGFVELQAAMALPMKKVSLDLATVYSLLASMSRHREKSAPRAIRFELQDGQSPRLTLEPFNIRIESSGTRYHGTSADSVRIWGRRQLLSLARLLPLATQIDVYLTGSGLPSFWVVQMGRMRMTLGLSGWTSSAWTRGTAIRMLFPPSDPDPAKVAAAAEFLSTQRSLALDSVAGHLKSSPSVAAAVMNQLALQGQTFFDLDAGVFRWRPILRVALIDRELGTPHAETQAGCQLAARGVVKIETRQEAPQGGLVVAGKAENQSCEVALDGDGIVRKGKCRCSWHVRFGIRQGPCRHLQALRNHACITTHDPGKDWYQQRLAWSR
;
A
#
# COMPACT_ATOMS: atom_id res chain seq x y z
N MET A 1 5.84 19.25 4.60
CA MET A 1 7.30 19.00 4.55
C MET A 1 7.76 18.81 3.11
N LEU A 2 8.84 19.48 2.68
CA LEU A 2 9.42 19.33 1.34
C LEU A 2 10.55 18.30 1.40
N VAL A 3 10.45 17.25 0.57
CA VAL A 3 11.46 16.18 0.49
C VAL A 3 12.18 16.30 -0.84
N SER A 4 13.51 16.32 -0.81
CA SER A 4 14.33 16.31 -2.01
C SER A 4 14.71 14.88 -2.38
N LEU A 5 14.32 14.46 -3.58
CA LEU A 5 14.75 13.20 -4.21
C LEU A 5 15.77 13.56 -5.29
N LYS A 6 16.99 13.04 -5.14
CA LYS A 6 18.09 13.26 -6.07
C LYS A 6 18.60 11.94 -6.59
N TYR A 7 18.48 11.69 -7.88
CA TYR A 7 18.90 10.45 -8.49
C TYR A 7 20.06 10.69 -9.46
N ALA A 8 21.12 9.90 -9.35
CA ALA A 8 22.21 9.86 -10.32
C ALA A 8 21.85 8.82 -11.41
N GLY A 9 21.10 9.27 -12.43
CA GLY A 9 20.61 8.40 -13.50
C GLY A 9 19.17 7.92 -13.28
N ARG A 10 18.77 6.90 -14.07
CA ARG A 10 17.46 6.25 -14.02
C ARG A 10 17.61 4.78 -13.65
N SER A 11 16.62 4.27 -12.92
CA SER A 11 16.49 2.84 -12.75
C SER A 11 16.08 2.19 -14.08
N GLN A 12 16.77 1.13 -14.48
CA GLN A 12 16.56 0.50 -15.78
C GLN A 12 16.95 -0.99 -15.78
N LEU A 13 16.34 -1.74 -16.69
CA LEU A 13 16.73 -3.10 -17.01
C LEU A 13 17.50 -3.09 -18.34
N VAL A 14 18.76 -3.50 -18.30
CA VAL A 14 19.67 -3.52 -19.46
C VAL A 14 19.95 -4.96 -19.85
N SER A 15 19.83 -5.28 -21.14
CA SER A 15 20.29 -6.57 -21.69
C SER A 15 21.76 -6.47 -22.10
N VAL A 16 22.54 -7.45 -21.69
CA VAL A 16 23.98 -7.49 -21.96
C VAL A 16 24.26 -8.55 -23.07
N PRO A 17 25.27 -8.36 -23.91
CA PRO A 17 25.75 -9.40 -24.83
C PRO A 17 25.99 -10.70 -24.06
N GLY A 18 25.50 -11.82 -24.59
CA GLY A 18 25.54 -13.13 -23.89
C GLY A 18 24.22 -13.53 -23.22
N GLY A 19 23.16 -12.66 -23.27
CA GLY A 19 21.79 -13.00 -22.88
C GLY A 19 21.44 -12.75 -21.43
N SER A 20 22.36 -12.32 -20.58
CA SER A 20 22.10 -11.89 -19.20
C SER A 20 21.45 -10.50 -19.15
N GLN A 21 20.79 -10.19 -18.04
CA GLN A 21 20.14 -8.90 -17.81
C GLN A 21 20.66 -8.27 -16.52
N ILE A 22 20.78 -6.95 -16.51
CA ILE A 22 21.18 -6.18 -15.32
C ILE A 22 20.05 -5.24 -14.96
N LEU A 23 19.48 -5.42 -13.78
CA LEU A 23 18.56 -4.47 -13.16
C LEU A 23 19.38 -3.49 -12.33
N ARG A 24 19.44 -2.24 -12.77
CA ARG A 24 20.07 -1.15 -12.04
C ARG A 24 19.00 -0.33 -11.36
N LEU A 25 19.06 -0.20 -10.05
CA LEU A 25 18.21 0.67 -9.27
C LEU A 25 18.99 1.91 -8.84
N ALA A 26 18.52 3.08 -9.26
CA ALA A 26 19.13 4.37 -8.92
C ALA A 26 18.68 4.80 -7.52
N PRO A 27 19.59 4.85 -6.52
CA PRO A 27 19.26 5.32 -5.18
C PRO A 27 19.18 6.85 -5.12
N ASN A 28 18.47 7.34 -4.12
CA ASN A 28 18.43 8.77 -3.80
C ASN A 28 19.75 9.20 -3.15
N VAL A 29 20.61 9.89 -3.89
CA VAL A 29 21.92 10.36 -3.44
C VAL A 29 21.85 11.47 -2.37
N ALA A 30 20.67 12.02 -2.08
CA ALA A 30 20.48 12.91 -0.93
C ALA A 30 20.42 12.16 0.41
N ARG A 31 20.39 10.81 0.39
CA ARG A 31 20.40 9.92 1.56
C ARG A 31 21.80 9.31 1.75
N PRO A 32 22.05 8.65 2.91
CA PRO A 32 23.25 7.84 3.08
C PRO A 32 23.40 6.84 1.93
N ALA A 33 24.63 6.56 1.57
CA ALA A 33 24.93 5.60 0.51
C ALA A 33 24.33 4.23 0.83
N VAL A 34 23.81 3.59 -0.20
CA VAL A 34 23.29 2.22 -0.15
C VAL A 34 23.79 1.53 -1.42
N ALA A 35 24.45 0.40 -1.26
CA ALA A 35 24.94 -0.38 -2.38
C ALA A 35 24.67 -1.87 -2.19
N PHE A 36 24.35 -2.53 -3.28
CA PHE A 36 24.16 -3.98 -3.33
C PHE A 36 24.40 -4.50 -4.74
N ASP A 37 25.05 -5.65 -4.85
CA ASP A 37 25.26 -6.35 -6.11
C ASP A 37 25.10 -7.86 -5.87
N GLY A 38 24.34 -8.52 -6.72
CA GLY A 38 24.12 -9.96 -6.63
C GLY A 38 23.32 -10.51 -7.80
N VAL A 39 23.54 -11.76 -8.15
CA VAL A 39 22.75 -12.43 -9.19
C VAL A 39 21.54 -13.09 -8.58
N LEU A 40 20.36 -12.67 -9.02
CA LEU A 40 19.07 -13.13 -8.51
C LEU A 40 18.71 -14.49 -9.11
N LYS A 41 18.46 -15.48 -8.24
CA LYS A 41 18.20 -16.87 -8.66
C LYS A 41 16.81 -17.10 -9.26
N GLU A 42 15.82 -16.30 -8.86
CA GLU A 42 14.41 -16.49 -9.24
C GLU A 42 13.81 -15.23 -9.89
N PRO A 43 14.27 -14.86 -11.12
CA PRO A 43 13.88 -13.61 -11.78
C PRO A 43 12.38 -13.54 -12.09
N VAL A 44 11.71 -14.66 -12.33
CA VAL A 44 10.26 -14.70 -12.60
C VAL A 44 9.45 -14.44 -11.34
N ALA A 45 9.84 -15.01 -10.19
CA ALA A 45 9.18 -14.72 -8.91
C ALA A 45 9.31 -13.23 -8.55
N PHE A 46 10.49 -12.67 -8.75
CA PHE A 46 10.74 -11.23 -8.59
C PHE A 46 9.87 -10.39 -9.53
N ARG A 47 9.76 -10.75 -10.82
CA ARG A 47 8.89 -10.07 -11.79
C ARG A 47 7.45 -10.01 -11.32
N GLU A 48 6.89 -11.14 -10.87
CA GLU A 48 5.49 -11.20 -10.44
C GLU A 48 5.27 -10.41 -9.14
N ALA A 49 6.24 -10.44 -8.22
CA ALA A 49 6.20 -9.63 -7.00
C ALA A 49 6.25 -8.12 -7.30
N MET A 50 7.15 -7.69 -8.19
CA MET A 50 7.22 -6.29 -8.65
C MET A 50 5.95 -5.87 -9.39
N SER A 51 5.33 -6.76 -10.15
CA SER A 51 4.02 -6.50 -10.79
C SER A 51 2.90 -6.34 -9.77
N CYS A 52 2.96 -7.08 -8.66
CA CYS A 52 2.04 -6.90 -7.54
C CYS A 52 2.23 -5.52 -6.89
N LEU A 53 3.47 -5.10 -6.61
CA LEU A 53 3.77 -3.77 -6.08
C LEU A 53 3.31 -2.66 -7.03
N GLN A 54 3.57 -2.80 -8.34
CA GLN A 54 3.08 -1.85 -9.35
C GLN A 54 1.57 -1.69 -9.29
N LYS A 55 0.82 -2.80 -9.19
CA LYS A 55 -0.64 -2.76 -9.13
C LYS A 55 -1.14 -2.04 -7.87
N LEU A 56 -0.45 -2.16 -6.74
CA LEU A 56 -0.77 -1.42 -5.53
C LEU A 56 -0.54 0.08 -5.71
N LEU A 57 0.58 0.45 -6.32
CA LEU A 57 0.93 1.85 -6.60
C LEU A 57 -0.05 2.55 -7.54
N THR A 58 -0.57 1.82 -8.54
CA THR A 58 -1.46 2.38 -9.57
C THR A 58 -2.94 2.42 -9.19
N ASN A 59 -3.31 1.97 -8.00
CA ASN A 59 -4.69 2.06 -7.53
C ASN A 59 -5.10 3.53 -7.37
N LYS A 60 -6.10 3.93 -8.16
CA LYS A 60 -6.62 5.30 -8.12
C LYS A 60 -7.36 5.56 -6.81
N PRO A 61 -7.14 6.71 -6.16
CA PRO A 61 -7.98 7.14 -5.05
C PRO A 61 -9.45 7.12 -5.45
N LEU A 62 -10.32 6.65 -4.57
CA LEU A 62 -11.75 6.91 -4.73
C LEU A 62 -11.94 8.43 -4.67
N ALA A 63 -12.38 9.02 -5.78
CA ALA A 63 -12.49 10.46 -5.95
C ALA A 63 -13.24 11.09 -4.77
N ASN A 64 -12.53 11.84 -3.93
CA ASN A 64 -13.14 12.78 -3.00
C ASN A 64 -13.66 13.98 -3.81
N ALA A 65 -14.82 14.50 -3.46
CA ALA A 65 -15.49 15.57 -4.21
C ALA A 65 -14.64 16.86 -4.41
N GLN A 66 -13.55 17.01 -3.69
CA GLN A 66 -12.59 18.10 -3.85
C GLN A 66 -11.50 17.81 -4.89
N SER A 67 -11.06 16.55 -5.00
CA SER A 67 -10.10 16.14 -6.05
C SER A 67 -10.76 16.09 -7.44
N THR A 68 -12.07 15.96 -7.52
CA THR A 68 -12.81 15.98 -8.79
C THR A 68 -12.71 17.31 -9.52
N ARG A 69 -12.66 18.45 -8.80
CA ARG A 69 -12.52 19.77 -9.45
C ARG A 69 -11.13 19.98 -10.06
N ASP A 70 -10.08 19.60 -9.34
CA ASP A 70 -8.70 19.72 -9.83
C ASP A 70 -8.43 18.68 -10.93
N ASP A 71 -9.01 17.49 -10.83
CA ASP A 71 -8.93 16.41 -11.83
C ASP A 71 -9.76 16.77 -13.10
N GLU A 72 -10.90 17.45 -12.96
CA GLU A 72 -11.68 17.94 -14.10
C GLU A 72 -10.98 19.08 -14.83
N THR A 73 -10.40 20.05 -14.14
CA THR A 73 -9.63 21.14 -14.77
C THR A 73 -8.36 20.61 -15.43
N TRP A 74 -7.70 19.62 -14.86
CA TRP A 74 -6.55 18.96 -15.47
C TRP A 74 -6.96 18.14 -16.69
N LYS A 75 -8.01 17.33 -16.62
CA LYS A 75 -8.58 16.56 -17.75
C LYS A 75 -9.03 17.48 -18.88
N GLN A 76 -9.57 18.64 -18.54
CA GLN A 76 -9.97 19.64 -19.52
C GLN A 76 -8.76 20.24 -20.23
N ARG A 77 -7.71 20.64 -19.49
CA ARG A 77 -6.44 21.11 -20.09
C ARG A 77 -5.77 20.04 -20.96
N GLN A 78 -5.78 18.79 -20.52
CA GLN A 78 -5.24 17.69 -21.33
C GLN A 78 -6.06 17.49 -22.60
N ARG A 79 -7.39 17.50 -22.52
CA ARG A 79 -8.27 17.43 -23.70
C ARG A 79 -8.02 18.58 -24.67
N GLU A 80 -7.88 19.79 -24.18
CA GLU A 80 -7.58 20.98 -24.98
C GLU A 80 -6.22 20.85 -25.68
N GLN A 81 -5.22 20.28 -25.04
CA GLN A 81 -3.88 20.04 -25.61
C GLN A 81 -3.83 18.87 -26.60
N GLU A 82 -4.61 17.83 -26.37
CA GLU A 82 -4.71 16.67 -27.26
C GLU A 82 -5.64 16.93 -28.46
N PHE A 83 -6.59 17.84 -28.32
CA PHE A 83 -7.62 18.11 -29.32
C PHE A 83 -7.06 18.36 -30.72
N PRO A 84 -6.05 19.27 -30.94
CA PRO A 84 -5.51 19.52 -32.27
C PRO A 84 -4.85 18.26 -32.88
N LEU A 85 -4.18 17.43 -32.08
CA LEU A 85 -3.59 16.17 -32.56
C LEU A 85 -4.65 15.15 -32.93
N ARG A 86 -5.70 15.05 -32.14
CA ARG A 86 -6.86 14.15 -32.42
C ARG A 86 -7.62 14.62 -33.66
N GLN A 87 -7.76 15.93 -33.86
CA GLN A 87 -8.36 16.51 -35.05
C GLN A 87 -7.54 16.18 -36.30
N THR A 88 -6.21 16.41 -36.25
CA THR A 88 -5.29 16.06 -37.34
C THR A 88 -5.34 14.58 -37.73
N ILE A 89 -5.47 13.68 -36.73
CA ILE A 89 -5.64 12.23 -36.96
C ILE A 89 -6.98 11.95 -37.66
N ALA A 90 -8.06 12.61 -37.22
CA ALA A 90 -9.38 12.40 -37.81
C ALA A 90 -9.44 12.91 -39.25
N GLU A 91 -8.84 14.08 -39.52
CA GLU A 91 -8.73 14.66 -40.86
C GLU A 91 -7.88 13.79 -41.80
N SER A 92 -6.68 13.38 -41.35
CA SER A 92 -5.79 12.50 -42.11
C SER A 92 -6.40 11.10 -42.34
N SER A 93 -7.24 10.61 -41.41
CA SER A 93 -7.96 9.37 -41.56
C SER A 93 -9.06 9.46 -42.64
N ARG A 94 -9.75 10.60 -42.71
CA ARG A 94 -10.74 10.87 -43.76
C ARG A 94 -10.07 11.00 -45.13
N GLU A 95 -8.97 11.75 -45.23
CA GLU A 95 -8.18 11.85 -46.45
C GLU A 95 -7.70 10.48 -46.95
N LEU A 96 -7.19 9.65 -46.04
CA LEU A 96 -6.75 8.29 -46.35
C LEU A 96 -7.92 7.40 -46.83
N ALA A 97 -9.10 7.53 -46.24
CA ALA A 97 -10.28 6.79 -46.66
C ALA A 97 -10.77 7.21 -48.07
N LEU A 98 -10.74 8.52 -48.33
CA LEU A 98 -11.12 9.06 -49.68
C LEU A 98 -10.09 8.65 -50.74
N ALA A 99 -8.80 8.74 -50.44
CA ALA A 99 -7.74 8.31 -51.37
C ALA A 99 -7.78 6.80 -51.62
N SER A 100 -8.19 5.98 -50.64
CA SER A 100 -8.39 4.54 -50.82
C SER A 100 -9.58 4.22 -51.71
N GLN A 101 -10.65 5.00 -51.65
CA GLN A 101 -11.84 4.82 -52.49
C GLN A 101 -11.56 5.24 -53.94
N SER A 102 -10.87 6.34 -54.19
CA SER A 102 -10.50 6.83 -55.53
C SER A 102 -9.53 5.86 -56.23
N HIS A 103 -8.60 5.27 -55.49
CA HIS A 103 -7.64 4.29 -56.00
C HIS A 103 -8.31 2.99 -56.53
N MET A 104 -9.44 2.60 -55.96
CA MET A 104 -10.23 1.43 -56.42
C MET A 104 -11.09 1.71 -57.68
N ALA A 105 -11.33 2.98 -58.07
CA ALA A 105 -12.30 3.36 -59.07
C ALA A 105 -11.71 3.77 -60.44
N SER A 106 -10.38 3.83 -60.62
CA SER A 106 -9.77 4.42 -61.82
C SER A 106 -9.32 3.40 -62.86
N PRO A 107 -9.71 3.59 -64.15
CA PRO A 107 -9.35 2.69 -65.24
C PRO A 107 -7.99 3.01 -65.93
N ASP A 108 -7.39 4.17 -65.71
CA ASP A 108 -6.21 4.62 -66.46
C ASP A 108 -4.90 4.54 -65.65
N GLN A 109 -3.79 4.09 -66.30
CA GLN A 109 -2.51 3.81 -65.62
C GLN A 109 -1.82 5.08 -65.04
N GLN A 110 -1.98 6.24 -65.70
CA GLN A 110 -1.37 7.49 -65.26
C GLN A 110 -2.12 8.06 -64.05
N GLN A 111 -3.44 8.00 -64.06
CA GLN A 111 -4.27 8.34 -62.91
C GLN A 111 -4.04 7.47 -61.68
N LYS A 112 -3.72 6.16 -61.92
CA LYS A 112 -3.36 5.24 -60.84
C LYS A 112 -2.08 5.59 -60.13
N GLN A 113 -1.06 6.12 -60.83
CA GLN A 113 0.21 6.56 -60.21
C GLN A 113 0.02 7.81 -59.38
N ASP A 114 -0.74 8.78 -59.83
CA ASP A 114 -1.02 10.01 -59.09
C ASP A 114 -1.85 9.71 -57.82
N GLN A 115 -2.86 8.86 -57.95
CA GLN A 115 -3.69 8.42 -56.83
C GLN A 115 -2.93 7.56 -55.83
N GLN A 116 -1.96 6.76 -56.26
CA GLN A 116 -1.05 6.01 -55.41
C GLN A 116 -0.17 6.97 -54.58
N GLN A 117 0.33 8.03 -55.19
CA GLN A 117 1.14 9.06 -54.49
C GLN A 117 0.29 9.81 -53.46
N GLU A 118 -0.93 10.19 -53.79
CA GLU A 118 -1.86 10.84 -52.85
C GLU A 118 -2.21 9.95 -51.68
N HIS A 119 -2.49 8.68 -51.93
CA HIS A 119 -2.73 7.66 -50.90
C HIS A 119 -1.52 7.49 -49.96
N ASP A 120 -0.32 7.38 -50.51
CA ASP A 120 0.90 7.21 -49.72
C ASP A 120 1.24 8.45 -48.89
N GLN A 121 0.98 9.64 -49.41
CA GLN A 121 1.13 10.91 -48.68
C GLN A 121 0.08 11.02 -47.54
N ALA A 122 -1.17 10.66 -47.78
CA ALA A 122 -2.22 10.66 -46.77
C ALA A 122 -1.90 9.62 -45.64
N ARG A 123 -1.40 8.44 -46.06
CA ARG A 123 -0.94 7.41 -45.14
C ARG A 123 0.23 7.86 -44.27
N GLN A 124 1.22 8.53 -44.84
CA GLN A 124 2.35 9.12 -44.09
C GLN A 124 1.90 10.16 -43.08
N ARG A 125 1.00 11.10 -43.49
CA ARG A 125 0.44 12.13 -42.59
C ARG A 125 -0.30 11.49 -41.40
N TYR A 126 -1.15 10.50 -41.66
CA TYR A 126 -1.89 9.79 -40.65
C TYR A 126 -0.94 9.12 -39.63
N TRP A 127 0.04 8.38 -40.09
CA TRP A 127 0.98 7.67 -39.20
C TRP A 127 1.89 8.63 -38.44
N LYS A 128 2.29 9.76 -39.04
CA LYS A 128 3.07 10.81 -38.38
C LYS A 128 2.28 11.47 -37.25
N ALA A 129 1.02 11.84 -37.50
CA ALA A 129 0.14 12.42 -36.48
C ALA A 129 -0.13 11.44 -35.34
N ARG A 130 -0.33 10.17 -35.66
CA ARG A 130 -0.55 9.12 -34.68
C ARG A 130 0.70 8.81 -33.85
N ALA A 131 1.88 8.85 -34.46
CA ALA A 131 3.15 8.72 -33.75
C ALA A 131 3.40 9.90 -32.79
N GLN A 132 3.07 11.12 -33.21
CA GLN A 132 3.16 12.32 -32.37
C GLN A 132 2.21 12.25 -31.17
N LEU A 133 0.95 11.82 -31.36
CA LEU A 133 0.01 11.62 -30.26
C LEU A 133 0.51 10.53 -29.31
N SER A 134 1.02 9.41 -29.85
CA SER A 134 1.58 8.33 -29.03
C SER A 134 2.81 8.76 -28.25
N ALA A 135 3.69 9.57 -28.83
CA ALA A 135 4.87 10.12 -28.14
C ALA A 135 4.45 11.07 -27.02
N ARG A 136 3.45 11.91 -27.26
CA ARG A 136 2.90 12.83 -26.26
C ARG A 136 2.20 12.10 -25.12
N LEU A 137 1.36 11.10 -25.44
CA LEU A 137 0.71 10.27 -24.43
C LEU A 137 1.72 9.51 -23.54
N ARG A 138 2.87 9.09 -24.09
CA ARG A 138 3.97 8.52 -23.30
C ARG A 138 4.63 9.55 -22.38
N GLN A 139 4.75 10.79 -22.84
CA GLN A 139 5.32 11.89 -22.07
C GLN A 139 4.38 12.32 -20.94
N ASP A 140 3.07 12.37 -21.23
CA ASP A 140 2.02 12.66 -20.26
C ASP A 140 1.85 11.51 -19.25
N ASP A 141 2.06 10.26 -19.67
CA ASP A 141 2.01 9.08 -18.80
C ASP A 141 3.12 9.09 -17.74
N ALA A 142 4.31 9.59 -18.09
CA ALA A 142 5.39 9.79 -17.14
C ALA A 142 5.05 10.85 -16.08
N THR A 143 4.35 11.91 -16.48
CA THR A 143 3.88 12.98 -15.58
C THR A 143 2.71 12.50 -14.70
N LEU A 144 1.80 11.71 -15.28
CA LEU A 144 0.70 11.06 -14.57
C LEU A 144 1.19 10.06 -13.53
N TRP A 145 2.23 9.29 -13.89
CA TRP A 145 2.85 8.35 -12.97
C TRP A 145 3.41 9.06 -11.72
N ARG A 146 4.08 10.21 -11.92
CA ARG A 146 4.60 11.02 -10.82
C ARG A 146 3.49 11.65 -9.95
N GLN A 147 2.33 11.95 -10.51
CA GLN A 147 1.17 12.43 -9.75
C GLN A 147 0.48 11.31 -8.94
N VAL A 148 0.61 10.06 -9.40
CA VAL A 148 0.05 8.89 -8.71
C VAL A 148 0.95 8.42 -7.58
N LEU A 149 2.27 8.65 -7.65
CA LEU A 149 3.23 8.25 -6.62
C LEU A 149 3.52 9.42 -5.68
N PRO A 150 2.90 9.49 -4.49
CA PRO A 150 3.21 10.51 -3.49
C PRO A 150 4.67 10.45 -3.02
N PHE A 151 5.27 9.24 -3.11
CA PHE A 151 6.61 8.96 -2.67
C PHE A 151 7.17 7.74 -3.41
N ASP A 152 8.41 7.82 -3.88
CA ASP A 152 9.06 6.69 -4.55
C ASP A 152 9.26 5.51 -3.58
N PRO A 153 9.20 4.26 -4.06
CA PRO A 153 9.41 3.09 -3.23
C PRO A 153 10.70 3.17 -2.41
N LEU A 154 10.60 2.70 -1.17
CA LEU A 154 11.75 2.56 -0.29
C LEU A 154 12.49 1.26 -0.61
N LEU A 155 13.79 1.35 -0.74
CA LEU A 155 14.70 0.21 -0.80
C LEU A 155 15.54 0.19 0.46
N THR A 156 15.51 -0.92 1.17
CA THR A 156 16.37 -1.15 2.33
C THR A 156 17.27 -2.36 2.07
N VAL A 157 18.55 -2.15 2.16
CA VAL A 157 19.56 -3.23 2.18
C VAL A 157 19.92 -3.45 3.64
N ALA A 158 19.49 -4.58 4.19
CA ALA A 158 19.87 -5.04 5.52
C ALA A 158 20.95 -6.13 5.41
N ASP A 159 21.49 -6.57 6.54
CA ASP A 159 22.57 -7.56 6.57
C ASP A 159 22.14 -8.92 5.99
N ASP A 160 20.88 -9.30 6.21
CA ASP A 160 20.29 -10.58 5.85
C ASP A 160 19.29 -10.50 4.69
N SER A 161 18.75 -9.32 4.39
CA SER A 161 17.63 -9.17 3.46
C SER A 161 17.66 -7.86 2.68
N VAL A 162 17.06 -7.85 1.50
CA VAL A 162 16.74 -6.64 0.74
C VAL A 162 15.21 -6.46 0.74
N PHE A 163 14.74 -5.26 1.07
CA PHE A 163 13.31 -4.91 1.12
C PHE A 163 12.98 -3.84 0.10
N ILE A 164 11.89 -4.03 -0.62
CA ILE A 164 11.29 -3.00 -1.50
C ILE A 164 9.88 -2.73 -0.99
N GLU A 165 9.66 -1.53 -0.46
CA GLU A 165 8.41 -1.14 0.19
C GLU A 165 7.69 -0.05 -0.59
N CYS A 166 6.37 -0.13 -0.64
CA CYS A 166 5.53 0.92 -1.18
C CYS A 166 4.24 1.09 -0.37
N PHE A 167 3.66 2.28 -0.41
CA PHE A 167 2.34 2.58 0.13
C PHE A 167 1.49 3.20 -0.98
N SER A 168 0.26 2.69 -1.16
CA SER A 168 -0.59 3.11 -2.26
C SER A 168 -1.01 4.57 -2.14
N ALA A 169 -1.22 5.22 -3.28
CA ALA A 169 -1.65 6.63 -3.34
C ALA A 169 -3.04 6.84 -2.72
N ASP A 170 -3.89 5.82 -2.75
CA ASP A 170 -5.22 5.82 -2.15
C ASP A 170 -5.21 5.45 -0.65
N GLU A 171 -4.02 5.28 -0.06
CA GLU A 171 -3.80 4.99 1.36
C GLU A 171 -4.48 3.69 1.85
N SER A 172 -4.91 2.84 0.92
CA SER A 172 -5.66 1.62 1.24
C SER A 172 -4.78 0.42 1.51
N SER A 173 -3.53 0.44 1.03
CA SER A 173 -2.67 -0.73 1.06
C SER A 173 -1.17 -0.42 1.11
N TYR A 174 -0.46 -1.30 1.77
CA TYR A 174 0.99 -1.35 1.88
C TYR A 174 1.50 -2.61 1.19
N GLY A 175 2.62 -2.52 0.49
CA GLY A 175 3.31 -3.64 -0.12
C GLY A 175 4.77 -3.67 0.28
N CYS A 176 5.29 -4.85 0.63
CA CYS A 176 6.70 -5.07 0.90
C CYS A 176 7.16 -6.38 0.27
N LEU A 177 8.10 -6.29 -0.65
CA LEU A 177 8.84 -7.44 -1.16
C LEU A 177 10.11 -7.62 -0.35
N SER A 178 10.27 -8.79 0.27
CA SER A 178 11.46 -9.18 1.03
C SER A 178 12.23 -10.25 0.28
N LEU A 179 13.53 -10.05 0.11
CA LEU A 179 14.47 -10.93 -0.60
C LEU A 179 15.57 -11.32 0.40
N ASP A 180 15.59 -12.58 0.83
CA ASP A 180 16.68 -13.09 1.67
C ASP A 180 18.01 -13.09 0.90
N ARG A 181 19.04 -12.41 1.44
CA ARG A 181 20.31 -12.19 0.73
C ARG A 181 21.08 -13.49 0.50
N GLY A 182 21.11 -14.36 1.48
CA GLY A 182 21.86 -15.61 1.41
C GLY A 182 21.26 -16.62 0.44
N SER A 183 19.96 -16.60 0.33
CA SER A 183 19.24 -17.62 -0.43
C SER A 183 18.73 -17.14 -1.79
N CYS A 184 18.30 -15.87 -1.92
CA CYS A 184 17.80 -15.31 -3.19
C CYS A 184 18.92 -14.97 -4.18
N PHE A 185 20.13 -14.67 -3.70
CA PHE A 185 21.22 -14.22 -4.53
C PHE A 185 22.38 -15.23 -4.56
N THR A 186 23.13 -15.22 -5.66
CA THR A 186 24.41 -15.92 -5.77
C THR A 186 25.52 -14.91 -5.60
N ALA A 187 26.53 -15.24 -4.76
CA ALA A 187 27.73 -14.44 -4.48
C ALA A 187 27.38 -12.93 -4.34
N PRO A 188 26.65 -12.53 -3.28
CA PRO A 188 26.47 -11.11 -3.04
C PRO A 188 27.83 -10.52 -2.70
N ASP A 189 28.33 -9.66 -3.58
CA ASP A 189 29.51 -8.82 -3.31
C ASP A 189 29.17 -7.77 -2.25
N SER A 190 30.16 -7.00 -1.86
CA SER A 190 30.07 -5.99 -0.79
C SER A 190 28.74 -5.23 -0.82
N ALA A 191 28.04 -5.22 0.32
CA ALA A 191 26.82 -4.45 0.49
C ALA A 191 27.04 -3.29 1.45
N GLU A 192 26.57 -2.10 1.08
CA GLU A 192 26.47 -0.96 1.95
C GLU A 192 25.04 -0.87 2.48
N CYS A 193 24.85 -1.31 3.74
CA CYS A 193 23.52 -1.43 4.33
C CYS A 193 22.93 -0.06 4.68
N GLY A 194 21.64 0.11 4.37
CA GLY A 194 20.91 1.35 4.63
C GLY A 194 19.56 1.38 3.95
N THR A 195 18.89 2.53 4.05
CA THR A 195 17.60 2.76 3.40
C THR A 195 17.67 3.97 2.49
N THR A 196 17.14 3.81 1.28
CA THR A 196 17.05 4.88 0.27
C THR A 196 15.71 4.82 -0.46
N ASN A 197 15.40 5.85 -1.23
CA ASN A 197 14.34 5.76 -2.24
C ASN A 197 14.95 5.33 -3.56
N THR A 198 14.19 4.60 -4.37
CA THR A 198 14.62 4.21 -5.71
C THR A 198 13.75 4.87 -6.77
N ASP A 199 14.38 5.40 -7.84
CA ASP A 199 13.65 5.88 -8.99
C ASP A 199 12.89 4.72 -9.64
N CYS A 200 11.57 4.71 -9.50
CA CYS A 200 10.70 3.73 -10.12
C CYS A 200 9.80 4.41 -11.14
N SER A 201 9.89 4.00 -12.40
CA SER A 201 9.06 4.51 -13.49
C SER A 201 8.15 3.42 -14.03
N SER A 202 7.10 3.82 -14.77
CA SER A 202 6.26 2.88 -15.51
C SER A 202 7.08 2.05 -16.50
N ASP A 203 8.09 2.68 -17.13
CA ASP A 203 8.96 2.03 -18.10
C ASP A 203 9.82 0.93 -17.47
N LEU A 204 10.30 1.16 -16.23
CA LEU A 204 11.00 0.13 -15.45
C LEU A 204 10.09 -1.09 -15.23
N PHE A 205 8.86 -0.86 -14.74
CA PHE A 205 7.92 -1.97 -14.52
C PHE A 205 7.54 -2.71 -15.80
N HIS A 206 7.43 -1.99 -16.92
CA HIS A 206 7.22 -2.61 -18.24
C HIS A 206 8.41 -3.46 -18.67
N SER A 207 9.63 -2.96 -18.50
CA SER A 207 10.84 -3.69 -18.86
C SER A 207 11.01 -4.97 -18.02
N LEU A 208 10.65 -4.93 -16.74
CA LEU A 208 10.66 -6.11 -15.87
C LEU A 208 9.78 -7.25 -16.39
N GLN A 209 8.73 -6.99 -17.19
CA GLN A 209 7.93 -8.05 -17.81
C GLN A 209 8.72 -8.91 -18.81
N SER A 210 9.89 -8.46 -19.24
CA SER A 210 10.79 -9.22 -20.13
C SER A 210 11.64 -10.29 -19.41
N LEU A 211 11.65 -10.29 -18.06
CA LEU A 211 12.40 -11.27 -17.28
C LEU A 211 11.91 -12.71 -17.54
N ARG A 212 12.85 -13.63 -17.66
CA ARG A 212 12.63 -15.06 -17.96
C ARG A 212 13.52 -15.94 -17.10
N THR A 213 13.14 -17.20 -16.91
CA THR A 213 13.88 -18.17 -16.10
C THR A 213 15.23 -18.57 -16.69
N TYR A 214 15.39 -18.45 -18.01
CA TYR A 214 16.61 -18.84 -18.74
C TYR A 214 17.60 -17.70 -18.91
N ARG A 215 17.38 -16.55 -18.24
CA ARG A 215 18.28 -15.39 -18.26
C ARG A 215 18.67 -15.04 -16.84
N ASP A 216 19.96 -14.96 -16.63
CA ASP A 216 20.48 -14.48 -15.35
C ASP A 216 20.14 -13.00 -15.17
N LEU A 217 19.71 -12.64 -13.97
CA LEU A 217 19.42 -11.28 -13.58
C LEU A 217 20.40 -10.81 -12.52
N ARG A 218 21.31 -9.92 -12.88
CA ARG A 218 22.15 -9.20 -11.92
C ARG A 218 21.34 -8.03 -11.36
N PHE A 219 21.20 -7.99 -10.05
CA PHE A 219 20.48 -6.96 -9.29
C PHE A 219 21.49 -6.02 -8.66
N VAL A 220 21.49 -4.75 -9.08
CA VAL A 220 22.48 -3.74 -8.69
C VAL A 220 21.81 -2.51 -8.12
N VAL A 221 22.24 -2.07 -6.95
CA VAL A 221 21.83 -0.84 -6.29
C VAL A 221 23.06 0.05 -6.09
N GLY A 222 22.94 1.32 -6.43
CA GLY A 222 24.04 2.28 -6.27
C GLY A 222 25.09 2.21 -7.37
N SER A 223 26.20 2.90 -7.17
CA SER A 223 27.32 2.94 -8.11
C SER A 223 28.24 1.73 -7.88
N ALA A 224 27.83 0.54 -8.27
CA ALA A 224 28.83 -0.50 -8.49
C ALA A 224 29.71 -0.02 -9.66
N LEU A 225 30.99 0.09 -9.39
CA LEU A 225 32.04 0.46 -10.34
C LEU A 225 32.12 -0.60 -11.46
N ASP A 226 31.22 -0.54 -12.42
CA ASP A 226 31.32 -1.34 -13.62
C ASP A 226 31.52 -0.40 -14.82
N SER A 227 32.82 -0.19 -15.15
CA SER A 227 33.27 0.58 -16.30
C SER A 227 32.91 -0.07 -17.66
N SER A 228 32.22 -1.21 -17.66
CA SER A 228 31.87 -1.98 -18.84
C SER A 228 30.56 -1.57 -19.53
N VAL A 229 29.73 -0.74 -18.90
CA VAL A 229 28.53 -0.20 -19.53
C VAL A 229 28.66 1.33 -19.55
N PRO A 230 28.45 2.01 -20.70
CA PRO A 230 28.52 3.46 -20.77
C PRO A 230 27.64 4.04 -19.65
N ALA A 231 28.27 4.65 -18.66
CA ALA A 231 27.56 5.52 -17.75
C ALA A 231 27.02 6.63 -18.64
N ASP A 232 25.73 6.58 -18.92
CA ASP A 232 25.06 7.75 -19.39
C ASP A 232 25.31 8.75 -18.26
N HIS A 233 26.19 9.74 -18.48
CA HIS A 233 26.45 10.84 -17.55
C HIS A 233 25.19 11.70 -17.46
N ALA A 234 24.10 11.05 -17.11
CA ALA A 234 22.83 11.70 -16.89
C ALA A 234 23.02 12.68 -15.75
N ALA A 235 22.79 13.95 -16.05
CA ALA A 235 22.75 15.00 -15.04
C ALA A 235 21.92 14.54 -13.83
N VAL A 236 22.41 14.80 -12.64
CA VAL A 236 21.67 14.48 -11.41
C VAL A 236 20.28 15.09 -11.49
N ARG A 237 19.26 14.25 -11.51
CA ARG A 237 17.86 14.69 -11.52
C ARG A 237 17.44 14.99 -10.09
N GLU A 238 17.13 16.23 -9.80
CA GLU A 238 16.54 16.62 -8.53
C GLU A 238 15.04 16.85 -8.68
N GLU A 239 14.25 16.21 -7.82
CA GLU A 239 12.82 16.41 -7.72
C GLU A 239 12.46 16.76 -6.28
N LYS A 240 11.69 17.83 -6.11
CA LYS A 240 11.17 18.24 -4.80
C LYS A 240 9.71 17.84 -4.72
N ILE A 241 9.42 16.91 -3.82
CA ILE A 241 8.06 16.43 -3.59
C ILE A 241 7.58 16.86 -2.22
N GLN A 242 6.27 17.01 -2.11
CA GLN A 242 5.61 17.25 -0.82
C GLN A 242 4.58 16.13 -0.60
N PRO A 243 4.98 15.01 0.03
CA PRO A 243 4.03 13.96 0.35
C PRO A 243 2.89 14.52 1.18
N PRO A 244 1.63 14.15 0.90
CA PRO A 244 0.50 14.56 1.72
C PRO A 244 0.69 14.11 3.16
N SER A 245 0.40 14.98 4.12
CA SER A 245 0.55 14.67 5.57
C SER A 245 -0.30 13.47 5.99
N ASP A 246 -1.51 13.37 5.43
CA ASP A 246 -2.42 12.25 5.69
C ASP A 246 -1.85 10.94 5.14
N TRP A 247 -1.22 10.95 3.97
CA TRP A 247 -0.55 9.80 3.39
C TRP A 247 0.64 9.33 4.26
N LEU A 248 1.50 10.25 4.71
CA LEU A 248 2.60 9.93 5.63
C LEU A 248 2.06 9.32 6.93
N ARG A 249 1.00 9.92 7.50
CA ARG A 249 0.35 9.40 8.70
C ARG A 249 -0.18 7.99 8.48
N GLY A 250 -0.93 7.75 7.40
CA GLY A 250 -1.46 6.43 7.07
C GLY A 250 -0.34 5.39 6.96
N PHE A 251 0.78 5.76 6.36
CA PHE A 251 1.92 4.87 6.22
C PHE A 251 2.53 4.49 7.58
N VAL A 252 2.85 5.47 8.44
CA VAL A 252 3.47 5.17 9.74
C VAL A 252 2.51 4.52 10.73
N GLU A 253 1.22 4.85 10.70
CA GLU A 253 0.21 4.18 11.52
C GLU A 253 0.05 2.70 11.14
N LEU A 254 0.15 2.38 9.85
CA LEU A 254 0.12 1.00 9.39
C LEU A 254 1.38 0.23 9.84
N GLN A 255 2.55 0.87 9.79
CA GLN A 255 3.80 0.30 10.32
C GLN A 255 3.72 0.06 11.83
N ALA A 256 3.18 1.01 12.57
CA ALA A 256 2.97 0.88 14.01
C ALA A 256 1.96 -0.24 14.34
N ALA A 257 0.93 -0.43 13.49
CA ALA A 257 -0.02 -1.54 13.63
C ALA A 257 0.63 -2.90 13.38
N MET A 258 1.54 -2.99 12.42
CA MET A 258 2.25 -4.22 12.08
C MET A 258 3.12 -4.73 13.24
N ALA A 259 3.55 -3.82 14.12
CA ALA A 259 4.34 -4.13 15.32
C ALA A 259 3.52 -4.62 16.52
N LEU A 260 2.18 -4.61 16.43
CA LEU A 260 1.32 -5.08 17.52
C LEU A 260 1.15 -6.61 17.50
N PRO A 261 0.89 -7.24 18.66
CA PRO A 261 0.46 -8.64 18.69
C PRO A 261 -0.81 -8.86 17.85
N MET A 262 -0.78 -9.86 16.98
CA MET A 262 -1.84 -10.15 16.01
C MET A 262 -2.20 -11.64 16.01
N LYS A 263 -3.45 -11.96 15.65
CA LYS A 263 -3.83 -13.37 15.38
C LYS A 263 -3.22 -13.80 14.05
N LYS A 264 -2.44 -14.88 14.08
CA LYS A 264 -1.89 -15.49 12.87
C LYS A 264 -2.82 -16.60 12.38
N VAL A 265 -3.21 -16.55 11.12
CA VAL A 265 -4.06 -17.54 10.46
C VAL A 265 -3.34 -18.03 9.21
N SER A 266 -2.96 -19.29 9.16
CA SER A 266 -2.40 -19.90 7.96
C SER A 266 -3.53 -20.41 7.05
N LEU A 267 -3.45 -20.10 5.76
CA LEU A 267 -4.42 -20.53 4.76
C LEU A 267 -3.75 -21.41 3.72
N ASP A 268 -4.45 -22.45 3.29
CA ASP A 268 -4.01 -23.23 2.14
C ASP A 268 -4.20 -22.45 0.83
N LEU A 269 -3.40 -22.79 -0.18
CA LEU A 269 -3.39 -22.08 -1.46
C LEU A 269 -4.71 -22.20 -2.21
N ALA A 270 -5.38 -23.34 -2.10
CA ALA A 270 -6.67 -23.61 -2.74
C ALA A 270 -7.77 -22.69 -2.18
N THR A 271 -7.74 -22.45 -0.87
CA THR A 271 -8.62 -21.49 -0.19
C THR A 271 -8.44 -20.08 -0.71
N VAL A 272 -7.19 -19.61 -0.79
CA VAL A 272 -6.91 -18.25 -1.29
C VAL A 272 -7.25 -18.14 -2.79
N TYR A 273 -6.95 -19.16 -3.59
CA TYR A 273 -7.38 -19.20 -4.98
C TYR A 273 -8.90 -19.10 -5.11
N SER A 274 -9.65 -19.90 -4.34
CA SER A 274 -11.11 -19.89 -4.33
C SER A 274 -11.69 -18.54 -3.89
N LEU A 275 -11.06 -17.91 -2.88
CA LEU A 275 -11.41 -16.57 -2.42
C LEU A 275 -11.23 -15.53 -3.54
N LEU A 276 -10.05 -15.48 -4.17
CA LEU A 276 -9.75 -14.53 -5.24
C LEU A 276 -10.63 -14.76 -6.49
N ALA A 277 -10.88 -16.02 -6.85
CA ALA A 277 -11.79 -16.37 -7.94
C ALA A 277 -13.23 -15.92 -7.65
N SER A 278 -13.70 -16.13 -6.41
CA SER A 278 -15.02 -15.67 -5.97
C SER A 278 -15.13 -14.15 -6.00
N MET A 279 -14.10 -13.43 -5.52
CA MET A 279 -14.04 -11.97 -5.56
C MET A 279 -14.00 -11.39 -6.97
N SER A 280 -13.35 -12.07 -7.91
CA SER A 280 -13.33 -11.67 -9.32
C SER A 280 -14.70 -11.78 -9.98
N ARG A 281 -15.47 -12.81 -9.62
CA ARG A 281 -16.81 -13.07 -10.16
C ARG A 281 -17.88 -12.22 -9.51
N HIS A 282 -17.76 -11.96 -8.21
CA HIS A 282 -18.78 -11.27 -7.42
C HIS A 282 -18.28 -9.90 -6.98
N ARG A 283 -18.74 -8.87 -7.69
CA ARG A 283 -18.40 -7.46 -7.35
C ARG A 283 -19.49 -6.89 -6.46
N GLU A 284 -19.10 -6.50 -5.27
CA GLU A 284 -19.98 -5.81 -4.34
C GLU A 284 -20.27 -4.37 -4.76
N LYS A 285 -21.54 -3.97 -4.68
CA LYS A 285 -22.00 -2.60 -4.93
C LYS A 285 -22.44 -1.89 -3.65
N SER A 286 -22.76 -2.64 -2.61
CA SER A 286 -23.28 -2.14 -1.32
C SER A 286 -22.62 -2.86 -0.15
N ALA A 287 -22.67 -2.24 1.03
CA ALA A 287 -22.25 -2.87 2.29
C ALA A 287 -23.16 -4.06 2.67
N PRO A 288 -22.64 -5.07 3.39
CA PRO A 288 -21.27 -5.22 3.88
C PRO A 288 -20.32 -5.70 2.78
N ARG A 289 -19.06 -5.25 2.80
CA ARG A 289 -18.04 -5.59 1.80
C ARG A 289 -16.82 -6.29 2.44
N ALA A 290 -17.05 -6.96 3.54
CA ALA A 290 -16.01 -7.61 4.32
C ALA A 290 -15.69 -9.03 3.84
N ILE A 291 -14.54 -9.52 4.27
CA ILE A 291 -14.26 -10.94 4.45
C ILE A 291 -14.34 -11.20 5.95
N ARG A 292 -15.20 -12.12 6.36
CA ARG A 292 -15.34 -12.55 7.75
C ARG A 292 -14.57 -13.84 7.97
N PHE A 293 -13.61 -13.80 8.87
CA PHE A 293 -12.90 -14.96 9.36
C PHE A 293 -13.66 -15.52 10.58
N GLU A 294 -13.95 -16.79 10.56
CA GLU A 294 -14.50 -17.56 11.69
C GLU A 294 -13.40 -18.52 12.15
N LEU A 295 -12.88 -18.26 13.34
CA LEU A 295 -11.71 -18.93 13.91
C LEU A 295 -12.12 -19.69 15.17
N GLN A 296 -11.75 -20.96 15.24
CA GLN A 296 -11.95 -21.79 16.42
C GLN A 296 -10.73 -22.69 16.60
N ASP A 297 -10.24 -22.79 17.82
CA ASP A 297 -9.04 -23.59 18.12
C ASP A 297 -9.17 -25.03 17.63
N GLY A 298 -8.12 -25.54 17.01
CA GLY A 298 -8.04 -26.88 16.43
C GLY A 298 -8.87 -27.09 15.15
N GLN A 299 -9.67 -26.11 14.71
CA GLN A 299 -10.51 -26.22 13.51
C GLN A 299 -9.89 -25.52 12.30
N SER A 300 -10.38 -25.90 11.12
CA SER A 300 -10.04 -25.22 9.86
C SER A 300 -10.61 -23.81 9.85
N PRO A 301 -9.81 -22.78 9.51
CA PRO A 301 -10.31 -21.41 9.34
C PRO A 301 -11.40 -21.36 8.27
N ARG A 302 -12.50 -20.65 8.55
CA ARG A 302 -13.57 -20.40 7.61
C ARG A 302 -13.61 -18.93 7.22
N LEU A 303 -13.72 -18.67 5.93
CA LEU A 303 -13.84 -17.34 5.35
C LEU A 303 -15.21 -17.18 4.72
N THR A 304 -15.93 -16.13 5.10
CA THR A 304 -17.22 -15.79 4.47
C THR A 304 -17.08 -14.49 3.70
N LEU A 305 -17.37 -14.53 2.40
CA LEU A 305 -17.34 -13.36 1.52
C LEU A 305 -18.69 -12.64 1.59
N GLU A 306 -18.75 -11.51 2.27
CA GLU A 306 -19.95 -10.70 2.40
C GLU A 306 -20.09 -9.72 1.21
N PRO A 307 -21.32 -9.40 0.72
CA PRO A 307 -22.63 -9.82 1.22
C PRO A 307 -23.14 -11.14 0.65
N PHE A 308 -22.33 -11.84 -0.15
CA PHE A 308 -22.76 -13.01 -0.94
C PHE A 308 -22.91 -14.29 -0.10
N ASN A 309 -22.46 -14.28 1.16
CA ASN A 309 -22.42 -15.43 2.07
C ASN A 309 -21.71 -16.67 1.48
N ILE A 310 -20.75 -16.43 0.57
CA ILE A 310 -19.92 -17.50 0.02
C ILE A 310 -18.93 -17.93 1.12
N ARG A 311 -19.06 -19.17 1.56
CA ARG A 311 -18.21 -19.76 2.59
C ARG A 311 -17.10 -20.58 1.95
N ILE A 312 -15.88 -20.37 2.40
CA ILE A 312 -14.68 -21.06 1.95
C ILE A 312 -13.95 -21.54 3.21
N GLU A 313 -13.64 -22.82 3.27
CA GLU A 313 -12.96 -23.44 4.42
C GLU A 313 -11.54 -23.82 4.02
N SER A 314 -10.57 -23.47 4.87
CA SER A 314 -9.15 -23.81 4.68
C SER A 314 -8.86 -25.18 5.24
N SER A 315 -9.29 -26.22 4.53
CA SER A 315 -9.24 -27.61 5.02
C SER A 315 -7.82 -28.15 5.21
N GLY A 316 -6.83 -27.58 4.50
CA GLY A 316 -5.41 -27.94 4.60
C GLY A 316 -4.69 -27.35 5.81
N THR A 317 -5.34 -26.48 6.58
CA THR A 317 -4.73 -25.80 7.73
C THR A 317 -5.63 -25.83 8.95
N ARG A 318 -5.04 -25.63 10.14
CA ARG A 318 -5.79 -25.51 11.38
C ARG A 318 -5.39 -24.22 12.10
N TYR A 319 -6.37 -23.57 12.68
CA TYR A 319 -6.14 -22.42 13.53
C TYR A 319 -5.79 -22.90 14.96
N HIS A 320 -4.78 -22.27 15.56
CA HIS A 320 -4.39 -22.49 16.93
C HIS A 320 -4.47 -21.18 17.69
N GLY A 321 -5.45 -21.06 18.55
CA GLY A 321 -5.68 -19.87 19.36
C GLY A 321 -6.53 -20.18 20.58
N THR A 322 -6.52 -19.30 21.57
CA THR A 322 -7.13 -19.54 22.87
C THR A 322 -8.65 -19.39 22.93
N SER A 323 -9.26 -18.76 21.91
CA SER A 323 -10.70 -18.51 21.90
C SER A 323 -11.28 -18.55 20.49
N ALA A 324 -12.56 -18.92 20.40
CA ALA A 324 -13.33 -18.73 19.18
C ALA A 324 -13.48 -17.23 18.90
N ASP A 325 -13.26 -16.81 17.68
CA ASP A 325 -13.35 -15.41 17.29
C ASP A 325 -13.94 -15.23 15.88
N SER A 326 -14.56 -14.08 15.64
CA SER A 326 -15.08 -13.69 14.34
C SER A 326 -14.54 -12.32 13.98
N VAL A 327 -13.59 -12.29 13.03
CA VAL A 327 -12.90 -11.08 12.61
C VAL A 327 -13.32 -10.68 11.20
N ARG A 328 -13.81 -9.45 11.01
CA ARG A 328 -14.16 -8.88 9.71
C ARG A 328 -13.08 -7.95 9.22
N ILE A 329 -12.57 -8.18 7.99
CA ILE A 329 -11.60 -7.31 7.34
C ILE A 329 -12.19 -6.66 6.10
N TRP A 330 -11.73 -5.45 5.79
CA TRP A 330 -12.11 -4.67 4.60
C TRP A 330 -10.92 -4.39 3.71
N GLY A 331 -11.14 -3.75 2.57
CA GLY A 331 -10.09 -3.47 1.59
C GLY A 331 -9.79 -4.65 0.66
N ARG A 332 -10.62 -5.67 0.65
CA ARG A 332 -10.43 -6.97 -0.04
C ARG A 332 -10.10 -6.87 -1.52
N ARG A 333 -10.50 -5.78 -2.22
CA ARG A 333 -10.19 -5.62 -3.66
C ARG A 333 -8.69 -5.64 -3.94
N GLN A 334 -7.88 -5.18 -2.99
CA GLN A 334 -6.43 -5.17 -3.09
C GLN A 334 -5.84 -6.58 -3.08
N LEU A 335 -6.52 -7.54 -2.47
CA LEU A 335 -6.11 -8.95 -2.47
C LEU A 335 -6.03 -9.53 -3.89
N LEU A 336 -6.78 -8.99 -4.86
CA LEU A 336 -6.69 -9.42 -6.25
C LEU A 336 -5.29 -9.17 -6.87
N SER A 337 -4.46 -8.34 -6.25
CA SER A 337 -3.06 -8.18 -6.66
C SER A 337 -2.23 -9.45 -6.41
N LEU A 338 -2.60 -10.25 -5.40
CA LEU A 338 -1.93 -11.48 -5.03
C LEU A 338 -2.17 -12.62 -6.03
N ALA A 339 -3.16 -12.51 -6.91
CA ALA A 339 -3.49 -13.58 -7.86
C ALA A 339 -2.30 -14.03 -8.73
N ARG A 340 -1.39 -13.11 -9.06
CA ARG A 340 -0.18 -13.41 -9.83
C ARG A 340 0.85 -14.21 -9.03
N LEU A 341 0.81 -14.12 -7.71
CA LEU A 341 1.77 -14.76 -6.83
C LEU A 341 1.37 -16.19 -6.48
N LEU A 342 0.06 -16.53 -6.56
CA LEU A 342 -0.44 -17.85 -6.17
C LEU A 342 0.27 -19.05 -6.83
N PRO A 343 0.59 -19.01 -8.14
CA PRO A 343 1.31 -20.12 -8.78
C PRO A 343 2.74 -20.33 -8.24
N LEU A 344 3.30 -19.33 -7.57
CA LEU A 344 4.65 -19.33 -7.00
C LEU A 344 4.63 -19.47 -5.48
N ALA A 345 3.46 -19.32 -4.89
CA ALA A 345 3.30 -19.35 -3.44
C ALA A 345 3.46 -20.77 -2.88
N THR A 346 4.15 -20.86 -1.75
CA THR A 346 4.30 -22.10 -0.97
C THR A 346 3.44 -22.08 0.28
N GLN A 347 3.21 -20.90 0.85
CA GLN A 347 2.41 -20.70 2.06
C GLN A 347 1.81 -19.29 2.06
N ILE A 348 0.65 -19.13 2.69
CA ILE A 348 0.02 -17.83 2.91
C ILE A 348 -0.39 -17.71 4.36
N ASP A 349 0.15 -16.72 5.04
CA ASP A 349 -0.20 -16.37 6.42
C ASP A 349 -0.92 -15.03 6.46
N VAL A 350 -1.98 -14.95 7.24
CA VAL A 350 -2.77 -13.74 7.45
C VAL A 350 -2.66 -13.31 8.90
N TYR A 351 -2.27 -12.08 9.13
CA TYR A 351 -2.17 -11.47 10.44
C TYR A 351 -3.32 -10.49 10.63
N LEU A 352 -4.15 -10.73 11.63
CA LEU A 352 -5.35 -9.98 11.94
C LEU A 352 -5.15 -9.13 13.19
N THR A 353 -5.45 -7.84 13.11
CA THR A 353 -5.39 -6.93 14.27
C THR A 353 -6.74 -6.78 14.98
N GLY A 354 -7.83 -7.18 14.32
CA GLY A 354 -9.20 -7.10 14.82
C GLY A 354 -10.20 -6.71 13.73
N SER A 355 -11.47 -6.72 14.05
CA SER A 355 -12.54 -6.32 13.13
C SER A 355 -12.48 -4.82 12.82
N GLY A 356 -12.52 -4.48 11.54
CA GLY A 356 -12.43 -3.08 11.09
C GLY A 356 -11.05 -2.45 11.22
N LEU A 357 -10.03 -3.26 11.40
CA LEU A 357 -8.65 -2.88 11.64
C LEU A 357 -7.75 -3.47 10.54
N PRO A 358 -6.49 -3.05 10.42
CA PRO A 358 -5.58 -3.58 9.42
C PRO A 358 -5.44 -5.10 9.46
N SER A 359 -5.14 -5.66 8.31
CA SER A 359 -4.71 -7.05 8.16
C SER A 359 -3.50 -7.13 7.24
N PHE A 360 -2.62 -8.10 7.51
CA PHE A 360 -1.41 -8.29 6.72
C PHE A 360 -1.39 -9.70 6.15
N TRP A 361 -1.16 -9.79 4.85
CA TRP A 361 -1.14 -11.04 4.10
C TRP A 361 0.29 -11.29 3.64
N VAL A 362 0.90 -12.34 4.14
CA VAL A 362 2.28 -12.72 3.82
C VAL A 362 2.23 -13.93 2.89
N VAL A 363 2.68 -13.74 1.67
CA VAL A 363 2.80 -14.80 0.65
C VAL A 363 4.25 -15.22 0.57
N GLN A 364 4.54 -16.45 0.95
CA GLN A 364 5.85 -17.07 0.79
C GLN A 364 6.00 -17.61 -0.63
N MET A 365 7.07 -17.26 -1.30
CA MET A 365 7.41 -17.68 -2.66
C MET A 365 8.84 -18.24 -2.65
N GLY A 366 8.98 -19.45 -2.13
CA GLY A 366 10.30 -20.01 -1.87
C GLY A 366 11.09 -19.15 -0.88
N ARG A 367 12.04 -18.38 -1.40
CA ARG A 367 12.97 -17.55 -0.62
C ARG A 367 12.62 -16.07 -0.62
N MET A 368 11.60 -15.70 -1.38
CA MET A 368 11.03 -14.36 -1.43
C MET A 368 9.72 -14.33 -0.67
N ARG A 369 9.39 -13.18 -0.12
CA ARG A 369 8.12 -12.94 0.57
C ARG A 369 7.48 -11.66 0.08
N MET A 370 6.18 -11.72 -0.16
CA MET A 370 5.38 -10.53 -0.43
C MET A 370 4.41 -10.29 0.72
N THR A 371 4.59 -9.19 1.42
CA THR A 371 3.65 -8.73 2.45
C THR A 371 2.72 -7.69 1.85
N LEU A 372 1.42 -7.94 1.93
CA LEU A 372 0.37 -6.99 1.57
C LEU A 372 -0.38 -6.58 2.85
N GLY A 373 -0.26 -5.32 3.23
CA GLY A 373 -1.03 -4.71 4.31
C GLY A 373 -2.31 -4.06 3.77
N LEU A 374 -3.45 -4.39 4.35
CA LEU A 374 -4.73 -3.73 4.08
C LEU A 374 -5.05 -2.79 5.24
N SER A 375 -5.45 -1.55 4.94
CA SER A 375 -5.75 -0.54 5.96
C SER A 375 -6.99 -0.84 6.82
N GLY A 376 -7.83 -1.77 6.39
CA GLY A 376 -9.06 -2.13 7.09
C GLY A 376 -10.30 -1.37 6.64
N TRP A 377 -10.16 -0.34 5.77
CA TRP A 377 -11.28 0.47 5.29
C TRP A 377 -11.24 0.63 3.77
N THR A 378 -12.41 0.80 3.16
CA THR A 378 -12.57 0.89 1.70
C THR A 378 -12.41 2.30 1.14
N SER A 379 -12.11 3.29 1.99
CA SER A 379 -11.95 4.70 1.61
C SER A 379 -10.92 5.38 2.48
N SER A 380 -10.43 6.55 2.06
CA SER A 380 -9.51 7.45 2.80
C SER A 380 -9.94 7.83 4.24
N ALA A 381 -11.00 7.22 4.76
CA ALA A 381 -11.38 7.32 6.16
C ALA A 381 -10.32 6.75 7.12
N TRP A 382 -9.40 5.95 6.62
CA TRP A 382 -8.23 5.46 7.33
C TRP A 382 -7.36 6.61 7.85
N THR A 383 -6.99 7.55 7.01
CA THR A 383 -6.12 8.69 7.37
C THR A 383 -6.82 9.73 8.23
N ARG A 384 -8.12 9.71 8.31
CA ARG A 384 -8.87 10.57 9.23
C ARG A 384 -8.74 10.14 10.68
N GLY A 385 -7.72 9.35 10.96
CA GLY A 385 -7.19 9.11 12.31
C GLY A 385 -8.08 8.28 13.18
N THR A 386 -8.05 7.01 12.99
CA THR A 386 -9.15 6.44 13.61
C THR A 386 -8.87 5.30 14.51
N ALA A 387 -9.57 4.35 14.38
CA ALA A 387 -9.74 3.22 15.22
C ALA A 387 -8.45 2.49 15.57
N ILE A 388 -7.42 2.59 14.72
CA ILE A 388 -6.15 1.93 14.98
C ILE A 388 -5.38 2.53 16.15
N ARG A 389 -5.49 3.85 16.35
CA ARG A 389 -4.87 4.51 17.50
C ARG A 389 -5.39 4.01 18.86
N MET A 390 -6.58 3.42 18.86
CA MET A 390 -7.13 2.78 20.06
C MET A 390 -6.39 1.48 20.45
N LEU A 391 -5.62 0.90 19.52
CA LEU A 391 -4.78 -0.26 19.79
C LEU A 391 -3.37 0.12 20.26
N PHE A 392 -2.97 1.36 20.09
CA PHE A 392 -1.65 1.85 20.46
C PHE A 392 -1.55 2.07 21.98
N PRO A 393 -0.35 2.23 22.51
CA PRO A 393 -0.16 2.53 23.92
C PRO A 393 -1.03 3.70 24.37
N PRO A 394 -1.67 3.63 25.55
CA PRO A 394 -2.56 4.68 26.03
C PRO A 394 -1.85 5.98 26.41
N SER A 395 -0.55 5.93 26.60
CA SER A 395 0.32 7.07 26.92
C SER A 395 1.60 7.02 26.09
N ASP A 396 2.14 8.19 25.79
CA ASP A 396 3.41 8.31 25.11
C ASP A 396 4.55 7.78 26.00
N PRO A 397 5.49 7.02 25.43
CA PRO A 397 6.65 6.53 26.16
C PRO A 397 7.63 7.66 26.50
N ASP A 398 8.50 7.45 27.49
CA ASP A 398 9.57 8.36 27.85
C ASP A 398 10.47 8.67 26.64
N PRO A 399 10.62 9.94 26.25
CA PRO A 399 11.46 10.35 25.13
C PRO A 399 12.92 9.88 25.24
N ALA A 400 13.47 9.79 26.45
CA ALA A 400 14.83 9.29 26.65
C ALA A 400 14.96 7.82 26.28
N LYS A 401 13.94 7.00 26.60
CA LYS A 401 13.90 5.60 26.21
C LYS A 401 13.70 5.42 24.69
N VAL A 402 12.92 6.30 24.06
CA VAL A 402 12.75 6.30 22.61
C VAL A 402 14.08 6.60 21.92
N ALA A 403 14.82 7.60 22.39
CA ALA A 403 16.14 7.95 21.85
C ALA A 403 17.16 6.81 22.06
N ALA A 404 17.23 6.22 23.24
CA ALA A 404 18.12 5.08 23.52
C ALA A 404 17.81 3.86 22.64
N ALA A 405 16.52 3.53 22.45
CA ALA A 405 16.10 2.45 21.56
C ALA A 405 16.43 2.74 20.09
N ALA A 406 16.26 3.99 19.64
CA ALA A 406 16.62 4.42 18.28
C ALA A 406 18.11 4.25 18.02
N GLU A 407 18.97 4.70 18.93
CA GLU A 407 20.43 4.56 18.85
C GLU A 407 20.81 3.06 18.81
N PHE A 408 20.29 2.27 19.73
CA PHE A 408 20.56 0.84 19.80
C PHE A 408 20.13 0.12 18.52
N LEU A 409 18.89 0.35 18.03
CA LEU A 409 18.39 -0.27 16.80
C LEU A 409 19.15 0.21 15.56
N SER A 410 19.54 1.48 15.50
CA SER A 410 20.31 2.02 14.36
C SER A 410 21.69 1.37 14.24
N THR A 411 22.29 0.98 15.37
CA THR A 411 23.58 0.30 15.43
C THR A 411 23.46 -1.18 15.11
N GLN A 412 22.50 -1.87 15.73
CA GLN A 412 22.30 -3.32 15.57
C GLN A 412 21.51 -3.71 14.30
N ARG A 413 20.89 -2.73 13.64
CA ARG A 413 20.07 -2.85 12.42
C ARG A 413 18.77 -3.65 12.61
N SER A 414 18.76 -4.73 13.38
CA SER A 414 17.57 -5.52 13.68
C SER A 414 17.58 -6.02 15.13
N LEU A 415 16.42 -5.99 15.80
CA LEU A 415 16.26 -6.38 17.20
C LEU A 415 14.93 -7.05 17.45
N ALA A 416 14.93 -8.13 18.22
CA ALA A 416 13.73 -8.65 18.84
C ALA A 416 13.24 -7.76 19.98
N LEU A 417 11.95 -7.80 20.31
CA LEU A 417 11.37 -6.98 21.38
C LEU A 417 12.04 -7.23 22.74
N ASP A 418 12.35 -8.49 23.03
CA ASP A 418 13.01 -8.85 24.30
C ASP A 418 14.41 -8.25 24.43
N SER A 419 15.14 -8.14 23.32
CA SER A 419 16.46 -7.47 23.29
C SER A 419 16.33 -5.97 23.59
N VAL A 420 15.29 -5.32 23.05
CA VAL A 420 14.98 -3.91 23.35
C VAL A 420 14.59 -3.75 24.82
N ALA A 421 13.73 -4.63 25.35
CA ALA A 421 13.32 -4.61 26.74
C ALA A 421 14.51 -4.77 27.70
N GLY A 422 15.42 -5.70 27.39
CA GLY A 422 16.66 -5.90 28.15
C GLY A 422 17.59 -4.69 28.13
N HIS A 423 17.81 -4.09 26.94
CA HIS A 423 18.63 -2.87 26.79
C HIS A 423 18.06 -1.70 27.58
N LEU A 424 16.76 -1.48 27.49
CA LEU A 424 16.07 -0.39 28.20
C LEU A 424 15.82 -0.69 29.69
N LYS A 425 16.17 -1.88 30.18
CA LYS A 425 15.87 -2.36 31.54
C LYS A 425 14.40 -2.11 31.91
N SER A 426 13.51 -2.46 31.02
CA SER A 426 12.07 -2.14 31.08
C SER A 426 11.22 -3.38 30.82
N SER A 427 9.93 -3.31 31.16
CA SER A 427 8.99 -4.37 30.83
C SER A 427 8.77 -4.48 29.32
N PRO A 428 8.35 -5.66 28.80
CA PRO A 428 7.99 -5.81 27.38
C PRO A 428 6.93 -4.81 26.91
N SER A 429 6.02 -4.42 27.79
CA SER A 429 4.99 -3.42 27.50
C SER A 429 5.57 -2.04 27.23
N VAL A 430 6.55 -1.62 28.01
CA VAL A 430 7.27 -0.36 27.81
C VAL A 430 8.12 -0.42 26.54
N ALA A 431 8.82 -1.53 26.30
CA ALA A 431 9.60 -1.71 25.07
C ALA A 431 8.69 -1.70 23.82
N ALA A 432 7.53 -2.36 23.88
CA ALA A 432 6.55 -2.34 22.79
C ALA A 432 6.00 -0.92 22.54
N ALA A 433 5.75 -0.14 23.59
CA ALA A 433 5.34 1.26 23.45
C ALA A 433 6.43 2.12 22.79
N VAL A 434 7.69 1.95 23.19
CA VAL A 434 8.83 2.63 22.58
C VAL A 434 8.98 2.27 21.10
N MET A 435 8.88 0.98 20.75
CA MET A 435 8.99 0.54 19.36
C MET A 435 7.81 0.98 18.50
N ASN A 436 6.59 1.03 19.06
CA ASN A 436 5.42 1.60 18.41
C ASN A 436 5.62 3.09 18.10
N GLN A 437 6.19 3.86 19.04
CA GLN A 437 6.52 5.26 18.82
C GLN A 437 7.58 5.45 17.73
N LEU A 438 8.63 4.63 17.69
CA LEU A 438 9.64 4.67 16.62
C LEU A 438 9.03 4.34 15.25
N ALA A 439 8.07 3.43 15.18
CA ALA A 439 7.33 3.15 13.96
C ALA A 439 6.46 4.34 13.53
N LEU A 440 5.77 5.01 14.47
CA LEU A 440 5.02 6.25 14.20
C LEU A 440 5.92 7.41 13.76
N GLN A 441 7.17 7.43 14.20
CA GLN A 441 8.19 8.38 13.74
C GLN A 441 8.82 7.99 12.40
N GLY A 442 8.42 6.85 11.82
CA GLY A 442 8.91 6.37 10.53
C GLY A 442 10.35 5.86 10.56
N GLN A 443 10.89 5.51 11.73
CA GLN A 443 12.29 5.09 11.90
C GLN A 443 12.48 3.57 11.83
N THR A 444 11.42 2.81 12.05
CA THR A 444 11.47 1.34 12.08
C THR A 444 10.23 0.74 11.44
N PHE A 445 10.35 -0.51 11.02
CA PHE A 445 9.21 -1.37 10.72
C PHE A 445 9.40 -2.75 11.38
N PHE A 446 8.32 -3.49 11.53
CA PHE A 446 8.35 -4.84 12.07
C PHE A 446 8.32 -5.86 10.94
N ASP A 447 9.34 -6.72 10.87
CA ASP A 447 9.40 -7.84 9.94
C ASP A 447 8.57 -9.00 10.52
N LEU A 448 7.39 -9.22 9.97
CA LEU A 448 6.42 -10.20 10.46
C LEU A 448 6.92 -11.65 10.43
N ASP A 449 7.79 -11.97 9.50
CA ASP A 449 8.32 -13.33 9.35
C ASP A 449 9.49 -13.59 10.30
N ALA A 450 10.43 -12.64 10.34
CA ALA A 450 11.59 -12.72 11.24
C ALA A 450 11.24 -12.42 12.70
N GLY A 451 10.10 -11.78 12.98
CA GLY A 451 9.69 -11.38 14.33
C GLY A 451 10.56 -10.31 14.95
N VAL A 452 11.18 -9.46 14.13
CA VAL A 452 12.14 -8.43 14.58
C VAL A 452 11.77 -7.05 14.08
N PHE A 453 12.16 -6.05 14.85
CA PHE A 453 12.16 -4.66 14.40
C PHE A 453 13.44 -4.38 13.60
N ARG A 454 13.27 -3.68 12.47
CA ARG A 454 14.38 -3.32 11.59
C ARG A 454 14.53 -1.81 11.51
N TRP A 455 15.76 -1.32 11.59
CA TRP A 455 16.07 0.09 11.37
C TRP A 455 15.82 0.45 9.92
N ARG A 456 14.81 1.27 9.68
CA ARG A 456 14.43 1.70 8.35
C ARG A 456 13.78 3.09 8.40
N PRO A 457 14.58 4.14 8.37
CA PRO A 457 14.05 5.50 8.38
C PRO A 457 13.39 5.86 7.04
N ILE A 458 12.10 6.21 7.06
CA ILE A 458 11.39 6.71 5.87
C ILE A 458 12.01 8.00 5.39
N LEU A 459 12.38 8.88 6.30
CA LEU A 459 13.05 10.16 6.07
C LEU A 459 14.33 10.25 6.88
N ARG A 460 15.20 11.20 6.53
CA ARG A 460 16.47 11.44 7.24
C ARG A 460 16.28 11.83 8.71
N VAL A 461 15.14 12.44 9.02
CA VAL A 461 14.75 12.88 10.37
C VAL A 461 13.50 12.12 10.79
N ALA A 462 13.37 11.89 12.08
CA ALA A 462 12.16 11.33 12.66
C ALA A 462 10.96 12.24 12.37
N LEU A 463 9.85 11.63 11.96
CA LEU A 463 8.60 12.36 11.73
C LEU A 463 8.03 12.85 13.07
N ILE A 464 7.56 14.08 13.07
CA ILE A 464 6.88 14.69 14.22
C ILE A 464 5.42 14.97 13.86
N ASP A 465 4.57 15.18 14.86
CA ASP A 465 3.13 15.42 14.68
C ASP A 465 2.83 16.58 13.73
N ARG A 466 3.66 17.62 13.71
CA ARG A 466 3.50 18.76 12.81
C ARG A 466 3.57 18.34 11.32
N GLU A 467 4.41 17.36 10.98
CA GLU A 467 4.60 16.88 9.61
C GLU A 467 3.52 15.90 9.18
N LEU A 468 3.04 15.10 10.16
CA LEU A 468 1.95 14.17 9.96
C LEU A 468 0.58 14.88 9.88
N GLY A 469 0.54 16.20 10.16
CA GLY A 469 -0.69 16.97 10.27
C GLY A 469 -1.54 16.55 11.46
N THR A 470 -2.50 17.37 11.85
CA THR A 470 -3.42 17.03 12.95
C THR A 470 -4.61 16.23 12.41
N PRO A 471 -4.94 15.07 13.00
CA PRO A 471 -6.21 14.42 12.73
C PRO A 471 -7.37 15.39 13.00
N HIS A 472 -8.49 15.18 12.32
CA HIS A 472 -9.68 15.99 12.58
C HIS A 472 -10.03 15.96 14.08
N ALA A 473 -10.14 17.13 14.72
CA ALA A 473 -10.24 17.26 16.18
C ALA A 473 -11.36 16.40 16.80
N GLU A 474 -12.52 16.31 16.12
CA GLU A 474 -13.63 15.47 16.60
C GLU A 474 -13.29 13.97 16.53
N THR A 475 -12.55 13.55 15.52
CA THR A 475 -12.15 12.15 15.38
C THR A 475 -11.13 11.76 16.45
N GLN A 476 -10.13 12.60 16.68
CA GLN A 476 -9.13 12.39 17.73
C GLN A 476 -9.77 12.34 19.12
N ALA A 477 -10.61 13.32 19.42
CA ALA A 477 -11.34 13.36 20.69
C ALA A 477 -12.28 12.14 20.86
N GLY A 478 -12.91 11.67 19.79
CA GLY A 478 -13.73 10.45 19.82
C GLY A 478 -12.92 9.18 20.13
N CYS A 479 -11.73 9.05 19.58
CA CYS A 479 -10.81 7.94 19.92
C CYS A 479 -10.37 8.03 21.40
N GLN A 480 -10.03 9.23 21.88
CA GLN A 480 -9.63 9.45 23.27
C GLN A 480 -10.76 9.11 24.25
N LEU A 481 -12.00 9.52 23.97
CA LEU A 481 -13.16 9.16 24.80
C LEU A 481 -13.37 7.64 24.86
N ALA A 482 -13.26 6.95 23.73
CA ALA A 482 -13.38 5.50 23.70
C ALA A 482 -12.25 4.81 24.49
N ALA A 483 -11.00 5.27 24.32
CA ALA A 483 -9.83 4.73 25.02
C ALA A 483 -9.88 4.97 26.54
N ARG A 484 -10.47 6.07 27.00
CA ARG A 484 -10.65 6.38 28.44
C ARG A 484 -11.73 5.53 29.12
N GLY A 485 -12.48 4.71 28.38
CA GLY A 485 -13.55 3.90 28.95
C GLY A 485 -14.77 4.68 29.43
N VAL A 486 -14.92 5.96 29.03
CA VAL A 486 -16.07 6.82 29.40
C VAL A 486 -17.27 6.66 28.46
N VAL A 487 -17.29 5.57 27.69
CA VAL A 487 -18.38 5.21 26.78
C VAL A 487 -19.17 4.05 27.38
N LYS A 488 -20.49 4.20 27.46
CA LYS A 488 -21.39 3.15 27.95
C LYS A 488 -22.47 2.88 26.90
N ILE A 489 -22.51 1.66 26.39
CA ILE A 489 -23.59 1.20 25.51
C ILE A 489 -24.78 0.81 26.38
N GLU A 490 -25.95 1.37 26.06
CA GLU A 490 -27.23 1.06 26.70
C GLU A 490 -28.07 0.09 25.87
N THR A 491 -28.07 0.28 24.53
CA THR A 491 -28.78 -0.61 23.62
C THR A 491 -27.92 -0.91 22.39
N ARG A 492 -28.03 -2.15 21.88
CA ARG A 492 -27.40 -2.61 20.67
C ARG A 492 -28.39 -3.46 19.88
N GLN A 493 -28.76 -3.02 18.68
CA GLN A 493 -29.73 -3.69 17.82
C GLN A 493 -29.11 -3.93 16.43
N GLU A 494 -29.23 -5.14 15.94
CA GLU A 494 -28.84 -5.45 14.57
C GLU A 494 -29.84 -4.85 13.59
N ALA A 495 -29.33 -4.24 12.53
CA ALA A 495 -30.10 -3.67 11.44
C ALA A 495 -29.95 -4.55 10.18
N PRO A 496 -30.87 -4.44 9.21
CA PRO A 496 -30.77 -5.18 7.95
C PRO A 496 -29.41 -5.02 7.27
N GLN A 497 -29.00 -6.03 6.53
CA GLN A 497 -27.72 -6.08 5.79
C GLN A 497 -26.46 -5.96 6.69
N GLY A 498 -26.55 -6.44 7.92
CA GLY A 498 -25.42 -6.44 8.86
C GLY A 498 -25.12 -5.06 9.45
N GLY A 499 -26.03 -4.12 9.34
CA GLY A 499 -25.94 -2.82 10.01
C GLY A 499 -26.15 -2.95 11.52
N LEU A 500 -25.84 -1.89 12.27
CA LEU A 500 -25.93 -1.85 13.72
C LEU A 500 -26.46 -0.50 14.18
N VAL A 501 -27.46 -0.50 15.05
CA VAL A 501 -27.94 0.69 15.76
C VAL A 501 -27.49 0.58 17.21
N VAL A 502 -26.76 1.57 17.67
CA VAL A 502 -26.21 1.62 19.03
C VAL A 502 -26.65 2.91 19.69
N ALA A 503 -27.22 2.81 20.87
CA ALA A 503 -27.48 3.97 21.71
C ALA A 503 -26.76 3.80 23.05
N GLY A 504 -26.38 4.96 23.63
CA GLY A 504 -25.63 4.97 24.88
C GLY A 504 -25.17 6.37 25.27
N LYS A 505 -24.21 6.39 26.16
CA LYS A 505 -23.58 7.63 26.64
C LYS A 505 -22.09 7.60 26.30
N ALA A 506 -21.61 8.72 25.75
CA ALA A 506 -20.19 9.01 25.63
C ALA A 506 -19.92 10.24 26.50
N GLU A 507 -19.10 10.05 27.56
CA GLU A 507 -18.95 11.04 28.62
C GLU A 507 -20.33 11.34 29.24
N ASN A 508 -20.78 12.60 29.20
CA ASN A 508 -22.09 13.02 29.73
C ASN A 508 -23.16 13.22 28.64
N GLN A 509 -22.87 12.85 27.38
CA GLN A 509 -23.77 13.04 26.26
C GLN A 509 -24.49 11.75 25.88
N SER A 510 -25.82 11.74 25.94
CA SER A 510 -26.60 10.66 25.33
C SER A 510 -26.54 10.78 23.81
N CYS A 511 -26.23 9.67 23.15
CA CYS A 511 -26.09 9.62 21.71
C CYS A 511 -26.56 8.28 21.13
N GLU A 512 -26.95 8.31 19.85
CA GLU A 512 -27.38 7.15 19.07
C GLU A 512 -26.69 7.20 17.73
N VAL A 513 -26.16 6.08 17.27
CA VAL A 513 -25.51 5.94 15.98
C VAL A 513 -26.08 4.75 15.21
N ALA A 514 -26.41 4.97 13.94
CA ALA A 514 -26.75 3.91 13.01
C ALA A 514 -25.59 3.70 12.03
N LEU A 515 -25.04 2.49 12.04
CA LEU A 515 -23.94 2.03 11.23
C LEU A 515 -24.45 1.12 10.11
N ASP A 516 -23.83 1.19 8.95
CA ASP A 516 -24.02 0.17 7.91
C ASP A 516 -23.22 -1.10 8.21
N GLY A 517 -23.34 -2.11 7.33
CA GLY A 517 -22.63 -3.38 7.48
C GLY A 517 -21.10 -3.27 7.42
N ASP A 518 -20.56 -2.13 6.96
CA ASP A 518 -19.12 -1.82 6.97
C ASP A 518 -18.73 -0.97 8.20
N GLY A 519 -19.64 -0.72 9.13
CA GLY A 519 -19.39 0.08 10.33
C GLY A 519 -19.27 1.59 10.07
N ILE A 520 -19.74 2.07 8.91
CA ILE A 520 -19.76 3.49 8.57
C ILE A 520 -20.99 4.15 9.17
N VAL A 521 -20.80 5.31 9.80
CA VAL A 521 -21.90 6.10 10.37
C VAL A 521 -22.79 6.63 9.25
N ARG A 522 -24.06 6.18 9.22
CA ARG A 522 -25.07 6.62 8.25
C ARG A 522 -26.05 7.62 8.84
N LYS A 523 -26.35 7.47 10.11
CA LYS A 523 -27.20 8.40 10.87
C LYS A 523 -26.66 8.52 12.29
N GLY A 524 -26.96 9.63 12.95
CA GLY A 524 -26.61 9.81 14.34
C GLY A 524 -27.50 10.85 15.02
N LYS A 525 -27.61 10.73 16.32
CA LYS A 525 -28.30 11.72 17.19
C LYS A 525 -27.34 12.05 18.35
N CYS A 526 -27.07 13.32 18.54
CA CYS A 526 -26.32 13.86 19.68
C CYS A 526 -26.74 15.31 19.92
N ARG A 527 -26.68 15.76 21.17
CA ARG A 527 -27.04 17.14 21.53
C ARG A 527 -25.84 18.08 21.66
N CYS A 528 -24.60 17.62 21.32
CA CYS A 528 -23.43 18.47 21.37
C CYS A 528 -23.45 19.56 20.29
N SER A 529 -22.74 20.67 20.53
CA SER A 529 -22.69 21.83 19.64
C SER A 529 -22.25 21.49 18.22
N TRP A 530 -21.26 20.57 18.06
CA TRP A 530 -20.82 20.10 16.74
C TRP A 530 -21.97 19.44 15.97
N HIS A 531 -22.65 18.47 16.60
CA HIS A 531 -23.71 17.72 15.92
C HIS A 531 -24.92 18.59 15.61
N VAL A 532 -25.28 19.48 16.51
CA VAL A 532 -26.40 20.44 16.30
C VAL A 532 -26.10 21.34 15.10
N ARG A 533 -24.83 21.78 14.94
CA ARG A 533 -24.43 22.69 13.85
C ARG A 533 -24.24 21.99 12.51
N PHE A 534 -23.60 20.82 12.49
CA PHE A 534 -23.13 20.18 11.27
C PHE A 534 -23.81 18.84 10.96
N GLY A 535 -24.49 18.23 11.93
CA GLY A 535 -24.99 16.85 11.81
C GLY A 535 -23.84 15.87 11.58
N ILE A 536 -23.97 15.05 10.54
CA ILE A 536 -22.90 14.16 10.06
C ILE A 536 -22.24 14.64 8.76
N ARG A 537 -22.59 15.83 8.25
CA ARG A 537 -22.12 16.35 6.95
C ARG A 537 -20.63 16.63 6.92
N GLN A 538 -20.06 17.08 8.04
CA GLN A 538 -18.62 17.32 8.22
C GLN A 538 -17.95 16.20 9.05
N GLY A 539 -18.55 15.02 9.06
CA GLY A 539 -18.15 13.89 9.87
C GLY A 539 -18.93 13.81 11.20
N PRO A 540 -18.99 12.63 11.81
CA PRO A 540 -19.62 12.44 13.12
C PRO A 540 -18.88 13.23 14.20
N CYS A 541 -19.64 13.76 15.19
CA CYS A 541 -19.03 14.40 16.37
C CYS A 541 -18.26 13.36 17.22
N ARG A 542 -17.41 13.83 18.14
CA ARG A 542 -16.61 12.99 19.06
C ARG A 542 -17.41 11.94 19.80
N HIS A 543 -18.63 12.25 20.22
CA HIS A 543 -19.49 11.33 20.97
C HIS A 543 -20.00 10.17 20.09
N LEU A 544 -20.44 10.47 18.85
CA LEU A 544 -20.86 9.46 17.89
C LEU A 544 -19.66 8.59 17.44
N GLN A 545 -18.48 9.20 17.26
CA GLN A 545 -17.25 8.48 16.97
C GLN A 545 -16.86 7.55 18.11
N ALA A 546 -16.90 8.05 19.34
CA ALA A 546 -16.57 7.27 20.54
C ALA A 546 -17.51 6.07 20.69
N LEU A 547 -18.84 6.29 20.54
CA LEU A 547 -19.82 5.22 20.63
C LEU A 547 -19.64 4.16 19.54
N ARG A 548 -19.42 4.60 18.29
CA ARG A 548 -19.11 3.73 17.16
C ARG A 548 -17.85 2.91 17.44
N ASN A 549 -16.76 3.56 17.83
CA ASN A 549 -15.50 2.90 18.06
C ASN A 549 -15.61 1.86 19.18
N HIS A 550 -16.25 2.21 20.28
CA HIS A 550 -16.48 1.28 21.39
C HIS A 550 -17.39 0.09 21.01
N ALA A 551 -18.35 0.31 20.10
CA ALA A 551 -19.23 -0.75 19.61
C ALA A 551 -18.58 -1.71 18.61
N CYS A 552 -17.63 -1.21 17.80
CA CYS A 552 -17.04 -1.97 16.69
C CYS A 552 -15.64 -2.52 16.99
N ILE A 553 -14.93 -1.97 17.98
CA ILE A 553 -13.54 -2.30 18.25
C ILE A 553 -13.42 -2.75 19.70
N THR A 554 -12.76 -3.89 19.90
CA THR A 554 -12.40 -4.34 21.24
C THR A 554 -11.31 -3.42 21.78
N THR A 555 -11.67 -2.59 22.78
CA THR A 555 -10.74 -1.68 23.44
C THR A 555 -10.03 -2.34 24.61
N HIS A 556 -8.93 -1.74 25.03
CA HIS A 556 -8.25 -2.13 26.25
C HIS A 556 -9.11 -1.79 27.49
N ASP A 557 -9.05 -2.67 28.48
CA ASP A 557 -9.52 -2.33 29.83
C ASP A 557 -8.52 -1.32 30.44
N PRO A 558 -8.95 -0.10 30.79
CA PRO A 558 -8.02 0.93 31.29
C PRO A 558 -7.25 0.54 32.55
N GLY A 559 -7.73 -0.46 33.30
CA GLY A 559 -7.10 -0.95 34.51
C GLY A 559 -6.03 -2.02 34.32
N LYS A 560 -5.80 -2.48 33.06
CA LYS A 560 -4.87 -3.56 32.75
C LYS A 560 -3.76 -3.13 31.81
N ASP A 561 -2.65 -3.87 31.83
CA ASP A 561 -1.56 -3.64 30.89
C ASP A 561 -2.02 -3.87 29.44
N TRP A 562 -1.92 -2.83 28.61
CA TRP A 562 -2.41 -2.80 27.23
C TRP A 562 -1.75 -3.88 26.35
N TYR A 563 -0.44 -4.08 26.52
CA TYR A 563 0.33 -5.02 25.71
C TYR A 563 -0.01 -6.47 26.08
N GLN A 564 -0.17 -6.76 27.37
CA GLN A 564 -0.59 -8.07 27.84
C GLN A 564 -2.01 -8.42 27.39
N GLN A 565 -2.91 -7.44 27.37
CA GLN A 565 -4.24 -7.62 26.82
C GLN A 565 -4.20 -7.94 25.32
N ARG A 566 -3.34 -7.24 24.55
CA ARG A 566 -3.14 -7.53 23.14
C ARG A 566 -2.54 -8.91 22.90
N LEU A 567 -1.54 -9.29 23.68
CA LEU A 567 -0.95 -10.63 23.64
C LEU A 567 -2.00 -11.72 23.94
N ALA A 568 -2.81 -11.54 24.97
CA ALA A 568 -3.89 -12.47 25.31
C ALA A 568 -4.93 -12.59 24.19
N TRP A 569 -5.26 -11.48 23.54
CA TRP A 569 -6.18 -11.49 22.39
C TRP A 569 -5.55 -12.16 21.16
N SER A 570 -4.27 -11.98 20.90
CA SER A 570 -3.58 -12.52 19.72
C SER A 570 -3.34 -14.02 19.75
N ARG A 571 -3.31 -14.58 20.95
CA ARG A 571 -3.22 -16.03 21.19
C ARG A 571 -4.59 -16.68 21.10
#